data_92926b979dd0d7b1992ce9b59b1d7515
#
_entry.id   92926b979dd0d7b1992ce9b59b1d7515
#
_cell.length_a   1.000
_cell.length_b   1.000
_cell.length_c   1.000
_cell.angle_alpha   90.00
_cell.angle_beta   90.00
_cell.angle_gamma   90.00
#
_symmetry.space_group_name_H-M   'P 1'
#
loop_
_entity.id
_entity.type
_entity.pdbx_description
1 polymer ?
#
loop_
_entity_poly.entity_id
_entity_poly.type
_entity_poly.pdbx_seq_one_letter_code
_entity_poly.pdbx_strand_id
1 'polypeptide(L)'
;MKMIRFCSLKLLALSIVLWMTSATMRADDKNIKKEFAPINTAVPSLSIAPDARGGAMGDNGVSTLPDANSQYWNPAKYAFSTSSAGVSLSYTPWLRKLVNDVALVNLSGFYKIGSDDRQAIAASLRYFTFGEINDYDSNSGALLTTINPYEMAFDVSYSRKLSESYSMAVGLRYIRSDQGADADAEMVPANAFAADVAGYLEKYVMLGNAEALWSFGFNISNIGTKVSYDGGATNQFLPTKLSIGTGLLYPIDDYNQIGAYVDFSKYLVPSEPQLNGSTAEDNEDFQKRKEEYNSMSPITGIFKSFGDSPLGFKGEMKEIMASIGIEYSYNQQFFVRGGYYYESKDLGNR
;
A
#
# COMPACT_ATOMS: atom_id res chain seq x y z
N MET A 1 10.20 -37.97 15.65
CA MET A 1 10.36 -37.39 14.29
C MET A 1 9.63 -36.05 14.07
N LYS A 2 9.11 -35.38 15.11
CA LYS A 2 8.45 -34.06 15.04
C LYS A 2 9.34 -32.85 15.42
N MET A 3 10.50 -33.07 16.02
CA MET A 3 11.38 -32.00 16.48
C MET A 3 12.31 -31.41 15.41
N ILE A 4 12.53 -32.09 14.31
CA ILE A 4 13.46 -31.67 13.24
C ILE A 4 12.84 -30.63 12.30
N ARG A 5 11.51 -30.59 12.15
CA ARG A 5 10.83 -29.62 11.26
C ARG A 5 10.71 -28.20 11.84
N PHE A 6 10.79 -28.02 13.14
CA PHE A 6 10.77 -26.69 13.78
C PHE A 6 12.13 -25.98 13.70
N CYS A 7 13.22 -26.74 13.58
CA CYS A 7 14.56 -26.16 13.49
C CYS A 7 14.85 -25.59 12.08
N SER A 8 14.29 -26.19 11.02
CA SER A 8 14.50 -25.73 9.65
C SER A 8 13.77 -24.41 9.34
N LEU A 9 12.60 -24.16 9.95
CA LEU A 9 11.87 -22.91 9.76
C LEU A 9 12.54 -21.72 10.47
N LYS A 10 13.14 -21.95 11.63
CA LYS A 10 13.95 -20.94 12.36
C LYS A 10 15.25 -20.61 11.63
N LEU A 11 15.87 -21.59 10.98
CA LEU A 11 17.07 -21.40 10.17
C LEU A 11 16.76 -20.64 8.86
N LEU A 12 15.60 -20.88 8.23
CA LEU A 12 15.18 -20.14 7.05
C LEU A 12 14.85 -18.68 7.38
N ALA A 13 14.16 -18.41 8.47
CA ALA A 13 13.91 -17.04 8.93
C ALA A 13 15.20 -16.30 9.31
N LEU A 14 16.14 -17.00 9.95
CA LEU A 14 17.45 -16.43 10.31
C LEU A 14 18.33 -16.17 9.07
N SER A 15 18.25 -17.01 8.03
CA SER A 15 19.00 -16.81 6.79
C SER A 15 18.46 -15.64 5.95
N ILE A 16 17.15 -15.40 5.97
CA ILE A 16 16.53 -14.23 5.32
C ILE A 16 16.95 -12.93 6.04
N VAL A 17 17.00 -12.93 7.36
CA VAL A 17 17.49 -11.78 8.15
C VAL A 17 18.99 -11.55 7.93
N LEU A 18 19.81 -12.59 7.82
CA LEU A 18 21.24 -12.48 7.53
C LEU A 18 21.53 -12.03 6.10
N TRP A 19 20.68 -12.37 5.14
CA TRP A 19 20.83 -11.93 3.74
C TRP A 19 20.52 -10.44 3.56
N MET A 20 19.62 -9.88 4.41
CA MET A 20 19.36 -8.44 4.44
C MET A 20 20.49 -7.61 5.04
N THR A 21 21.43 -8.21 5.77
CA THR A 21 22.56 -7.49 6.39
C THR A 21 23.85 -7.46 5.56
N SER A 22 23.88 -8.10 4.39
CA SER A 22 25.07 -8.11 3.52
C SER A 22 25.07 -7.04 2.43
N ALA A 23 24.21 -6.03 2.51
CA ALA A 23 24.36 -4.81 1.71
C ALA A 23 25.63 -4.09 2.16
N THR A 24 26.68 -4.18 1.37
CA THR A 24 28.00 -3.58 1.62
C THR A 24 27.86 -2.09 1.86
N MET A 25 28.12 -1.66 3.10
CA MET A 25 28.34 -0.26 3.45
C MET A 25 29.53 0.28 2.63
N ARG A 26 29.28 1.06 1.59
CA ARG A 26 30.25 1.99 1.06
C ARG A 26 30.11 3.27 1.87
N ALA A 27 31.05 3.47 2.78
CA ALA A 27 31.25 4.74 3.42
C ALA A 27 31.89 5.69 2.41
N ASP A 28 31.13 6.63 1.89
CA ASP A 28 31.66 7.77 1.15
C ASP A 28 31.68 8.96 2.10
N ASP A 29 32.92 9.33 2.46
CA ASP A 29 33.23 10.28 3.52
C ASP A 29 33.32 11.70 2.92
N LYS A 30 32.17 12.36 2.72
CA LYS A 30 32.12 13.82 2.56
C LYS A 30 31.12 14.37 3.57
N ASN A 31 31.49 15.43 4.29
CA ASN A 31 30.73 16.14 5.32
C ASN A 31 29.45 16.84 4.77
N ILE A 32 28.60 16.08 4.10
CA ILE A 32 27.29 16.50 3.64
C ILE A 32 26.31 16.12 4.74
N LYS A 33 25.48 17.03 5.21
CA LYS A 33 24.35 16.70 6.07
C LYS A 33 23.47 15.71 5.30
N LYS A 34 23.57 14.44 5.63
CA LYS A 34 22.68 13.40 5.08
C LYS A 34 21.30 13.69 5.65
N GLU A 35 20.43 14.25 4.85
CA GLU A 35 19.03 14.45 5.20
C GLU A 35 18.21 13.25 4.70
N PHE A 36 17.10 12.99 5.38
CA PHE A 36 16.16 11.96 4.92
C PHE A 36 15.55 12.41 3.58
N ALA A 37 15.63 11.57 2.56
CA ALA A 37 14.98 11.83 1.28
C ALA A 37 13.54 11.30 1.32
N PRO A 38 12.52 12.16 1.14
CA PRO A 38 11.14 11.71 1.09
C PRO A 38 10.92 10.79 -0.11
N ILE A 39 10.04 9.81 0.05
CA ILE A 39 9.61 8.92 -1.04
C ILE A 39 8.48 9.61 -1.79
N ASN A 40 8.74 10.04 -3.02
CA ASN A 40 7.75 10.64 -3.90
C ASN A 40 7.21 9.59 -4.87
N THR A 41 5.88 9.52 -5.01
CA THR A 41 5.22 8.59 -5.91
C THR A 41 4.14 9.28 -6.72
N ALA A 42 3.91 8.81 -7.95
CA ALA A 42 2.75 9.20 -8.71
C ALA A 42 1.47 8.59 -8.12
N VAL A 43 0.32 9.15 -8.48
CA VAL A 43 -1.02 8.61 -8.13
C VAL A 43 -1.18 8.35 -6.62
N PRO A 44 -1.01 9.36 -5.76
CA PRO A 44 -1.02 9.21 -4.31
C PRO A 44 -2.35 8.67 -3.75
N SER A 45 -3.47 8.82 -4.47
CA SER A 45 -4.76 8.27 -4.04
C SER A 45 -4.74 6.76 -3.85
N LEU A 46 -3.84 6.03 -4.53
CA LEU A 46 -3.68 4.59 -4.36
C LEU A 46 -3.24 4.20 -2.93
N SER A 47 -2.70 5.14 -2.17
CA SER A 47 -2.26 4.92 -0.78
C SER A 47 -3.33 5.24 0.26
N ILE A 48 -4.50 5.77 -0.14
CA ILE A 48 -5.58 6.13 0.78
C ILE A 48 -6.43 4.90 1.08
N ALA A 49 -6.66 4.59 2.36
CA ALA A 49 -7.55 3.52 2.79
C ALA A 49 -8.99 3.78 2.31
N PRO A 50 -9.63 2.83 1.60
CA PRO A 50 -10.92 3.10 0.98
C PRO A 50 -12.12 2.87 1.91
N ASP A 51 -11.95 2.19 3.03
CA ASP A 51 -13.04 1.72 3.86
C ASP A 51 -12.93 2.14 5.34
N ALA A 52 -14.08 2.27 5.97
CA ALA A 52 -14.19 2.70 7.36
C ALA A 52 -13.64 1.65 8.35
N ARG A 53 -13.66 0.35 8.02
CA ARG A 53 -13.12 -0.69 8.90
C ARG A 53 -11.61 -0.55 9.03
N GLY A 54 -10.90 -0.56 7.91
CA GLY A 54 -9.44 -0.40 7.89
C GLY A 54 -9.00 0.93 8.48
N GLY A 55 -9.66 2.03 8.09
CA GLY A 55 -9.36 3.37 8.62
C GLY A 55 -9.58 3.48 10.13
N ALA A 56 -10.66 2.92 10.69
CA ALA A 56 -10.90 2.90 12.13
C ALA A 56 -9.88 2.05 12.91
N MET A 57 -9.24 1.10 12.25
CA MET A 57 -8.22 0.23 12.82
C MET A 57 -6.77 0.73 12.57
N GLY A 58 -6.61 2.01 12.22
CA GLY A 58 -5.31 2.63 11.99
C GLY A 58 -4.67 2.19 10.68
N ASP A 59 -5.45 2.07 9.60
CA ASP A 59 -5.03 1.57 8.29
C ASP A 59 -4.48 0.13 8.35
N ASN A 60 -5.15 -0.73 9.11
CA ASN A 60 -4.85 -2.14 9.28
C ASN A 60 -5.85 -3.00 8.50
N GLY A 61 -5.36 -3.97 7.72
CA GLY A 61 -6.25 -4.78 6.90
C GLY A 61 -5.61 -5.99 6.23
N VAL A 62 -4.29 -6.14 6.29
CA VAL A 62 -3.56 -7.19 5.56
C VAL A 62 -3.89 -8.59 6.11
N SER A 63 -4.02 -8.70 7.43
CA SER A 63 -4.27 -9.97 8.13
C SER A 63 -5.65 -10.06 8.79
N THR A 64 -6.50 -9.03 8.65
CA THR A 64 -7.88 -9.06 9.17
C THR A 64 -8.74 -10.11 8.46
N LEU A 65 -9.86 -10.48 9.07
CA LEU A 65 -10.83 -11.37 8.45
C LEU A 65 -11.28 -10.86 7.06
N PRO A 66 -11.60 -11.77 6.12
CA PRO A 66 -12.12 -11.42 4.80
C PRO A 66 -13.37 -10.54 4.89
N ASP A 67 -13.43 -9.52 4.01
CA ASP A 67 -14.61 -8.70 3.79
C ASP A 67 -14.65 -8.20 2.33
N ALA A 68 -15.68 -7.45 1.96
CA ALA A 68 -15.85 -6.97 0.59
C ALA A 68 -14.76 -5.95 0.16
N ASN A 69 -14.03 -5.34 1.09
CA ASN A 69 -12.95 -4.40 0.82
C ASN A 69 -11.55 -5.04 0.80
N SER A 70 -11.47 -6.36 0.91
CA SER A 70 -10.20 -7.11 0.91
C SER A 70 -9.39 -6.91 -0.37
N GLN A 71 -10.02 -6.45 -1.47
CA GLN A 71 -9.33 -6.13 -2.72
C GLN A 71 -8.17 -5.13 -2.54
N TYR A 72 -8.35 -4.13 -1.69
CA TYR A 72 -7.32 -3.14 -1.40
C TYR A 72 -6.23 -3.66 -0.46
N TRP A 73 -6.65 -4.38 0.59
CA TRP A 73 -5.76 -4.78 1.67
C TRP A 73 -4.96 -6.05 1.36
N ASN A 74 -5.68 -7.09 0.96
CA ASN A 74 -5.12 -8.42 0.66
C ASN A 74 -6.18 -9.27 -0.06
N PRO A 75 -6.17 -9.36 -1.38
CA PRO A 75 -7.17 -10.12 -2.14
C PRO A 75 -7.10 -11.63 -1.90
N ALA A 76 -6.00 -12.18 -1.35
CA ALA A 76 -5.91 -13.60 -1.03
C ALA A 76 -6.92 -14.04 0.05
N LYS A 77 -7.40 -13.11 0.88
CA LYS A 77 -8.42 -13.35 1.92
C LYS A 77 -9.75 -13.86 1.34
N TYR A 78 -10.12 -13.45 0.12
CA TYR A 78 -11.40 -13.84 -0.47
C TYR A 78 -11.61 -15.35 -0.58
N ALA A 79 -10.55 -16.12 -0.78
CA ALA A 79 -10.62 -17.57 -0.80
C ALA A 79 -11.10 -18.16 0.54
N PHE A 80 -10.94 -17.43 1.65
CA PHE A 80 -11.40 -17.81 3.00
C PHE A 80 -12.74 -17.17 3.40
N SER A 81 -13.33 -16.33 2.57
CA SER A 81 -14.62 -15.73 2.88
C SER A 81 -15.68 -16.81 3.16
N THR A 82 -16.47 -16.61 4.19
CA THR A 82 -17.63 -17.45 4.50
C THR A 82 -18.83 -17.15 3.59
N SER A 83 -18.87 -15.94 3.02
CA SER A 83 -19.90 -15.54 2.06
C SER A 83 -19.49 -15.93 0.64
N SER A 84 -20.44 -16.36 -0.18
CA SER A 84 -20.19 -16.69 -1.59
C SER A 84 -19.97 -15.44 -2.46
N ALA A 85 -20.48 -14.29 -2.04
CA ALA A 85 -20.33 -13.01 -2.71
C ALA A 85 -20.43 -11.85 -1.71
N GLY A 86 -19.88 -10.72 -2.09
CA GLY A 86 -20.01 -9.49 -1.33
C GLY A 86 -19.76 -8.27 -2.22
N VAL A 87 -20.41 -7.16 -1.90
CA VAL A 87 -20.25 -5.87 -2.55
C VAL A 87 -20.14 -4.79 -1.48
N SER A 88 -19.27 -3.83 -1.68
CA SER A 88 -19.09 -2.66 -0.82
C SER A 88 -18.98 -1.40 -1.66
N LEU A 89 -19.67 -0.35 -1.22
CA LEU A 89 -19.51 1.01 -1.74
C LEU A 89 -19.11 1.90 -0.57
N SER A 90 -18.01 2.62 -0.72
CA SER A 90 -17.56 3.59 0.27
C SER A 90 -17.36 4.96 -0.35
N TYR A 91 -17.62 5.98 0.44
CA TYR A 91 -17.36 7.38 0.13
C TYR A 91 -16.59 7.99 1.28
N THR A 92 -15.38 8.45 1.01
CA THR A 92 -14.47 9.03 1.99
C THR A 92 -14.19 10.48 1.61
N PRO A 93 -14.84 11.46 2.27
CA PRO A 93 -14.53 12.88 2.06
C PRO A 93 -13.11 13.16 2.59
N TRP A 94 -12.30 13.79 1.77
CA TRP A 94 -10.92 14.11 2.08
C TRP A 94 -10.76 15.60 2.31
N LEU A 95 -9.96 16.00 3.30
CA LEU A 95 -9.69 17.41 3.64
C LEU A 95 -10.94 18.29 3.81
N ARG A 96 -12.08 17.74 4.23
CA ARG A 96 -13.39 18.39 4.26
C ARG A 96 -13.44 19.73 5.03
N LYS A 97 -12.48 19.95 5.94
CA LYS A 97 -12.36 21.25 6.66
C LYS A 97 -11.73 22.34 5.81
N LEU A 98 -11.06 22.00 4.72
CA LEU A 98 -10.38 22.93 3.84
C LEU A 98 -11.12 23.10 2.52
N VAL A 99 -11.57 21.97 1.93
CA VAL A 99 -12.27 21.90 0.65
C VAL A 99 -13.41 20.89 0.75
N ASN A 100 -14.52 21.13 0.02
CA ASN A 100 -15.74 20.33 0.17
C ASN A 100 -15.91 19.26 -0.92
N ASP A 101 -15.11 19.31 -1.97
CA ASP A 101 -15.25 18.59 -3.23
C ASP A 101 -14.15 17.55 -3.47
N VAL A 102 -13.20 17.41 -2.53
CA VAL A 102 -12.18 16.36 -2.55
C VAL A 102 -12.72 15.10 -1.86
N ALA A 103 -12.77 14.00 -2.58
CA ALA A 103 -13.31 12.75 -2.06
C ALA A 103 -12.76 11.51 -2.79
N LEU A 104 -12.73 10.39 -2.07
CA LEU A 104 -12.51 9.06 -2.61
C LEU A 104 -13.84 8.29 -2.63
N VAL A 105 -14.19 7.77 -3.81
CA VAL A 105 -15.27 6.78 -3.97
C VAL A 105 -14.62 5.44 -4.31
N ASN A 106 -15.03 4.38 -3.63
CA ASN A 106 -14.55 3.04 -3.90
C ASN A 106 -15.72 2.06 -3.93
N LEU A 107 -15.86 1.37 -5.06
CA LEU A 107 -16.78 0.24 -5.23
C LEU A 107 -15.92 -1.02 -5.34
N SER A 108 -16.19 -2.02 -4.51
CA SER A 108 -15.50 -3.30 -4.55
C SER A 108 -16.48 -4.46 -4.40
N GLY A 109 -16.11 -5.61 -4.96
CA GLY A 109 -16.93 -6.81 -4.83
C GLY A 109 -16.15 -8.05 -5.18
N PHE A 110 -16.62 -9.18 -4.67
CA PHE A 110 -16.05 -10.50 -4.95
C PHE A 110 -17.14 -11.53 -5.15
N TYR A 111 -16.77 -12.61 -5.83
CA TYR A 111 -17.61 -13.78 -6.02
C TYR A 111 -16.74 -15.05 -5.95
N LYS A 112 -17.18 -16.03 -5.14
CA LYS A 112 -16.54 -17.35 -5.08
C LYS A 112 -16.91 -18.16 -6.31
N ILE A 113 -15.93 -18.83 -6.89
CA ILE A 113 -16.10 -19.66 -8.09
C ILE A 113 -15.64 -21.09 -7.83
N GLY A 114 -16.23 -22.01 -8.60
CA GLY A 114 -15.97 -23.44 -8.42
C GLY A 114 -16.90 -24.08 -7.37
N SER A 115 -16.98 -25.38 -7.41
CA SER A 115 -17.83 -26.17 -6.48
C SER A 115 -17.14 -26.52 -5.17
N ASP A 116 -15.84 -26.21 -5.06
CA ASP A 116 -14.98 -26.53 -3.92
C ASP A 116 -14.77 -25.37 -2.94
N ASP A 117 -15.41 -24.21 -3.20
CA ASP A 117 -15.29 -22.98 -2.41
C ASP A 117 -13.85 -22.49 -2.16
N ARG A 118 -12.90 -22.93 -2.99
CA ARG A 118 -11.47 -22.64 -2.82
C ARG A 118 -10.97 -21.47 -3.65
N GLN A 119 -11.83 -20.90 -4.49
CA GLN A 119 -11.44 -19.87 -5.46
C GLN A 119 -12.38 -18.69 -5.39
N ALA A 120 -11.87 -17.50 -5.64
CA ALA A 120 -12.69 -16.30 -5.78
C ALA A 120 -12.09 -15.36 -6.84
N ILE A 121 -12.97 -14.64 -7.52
CA ILE A 121 -12.66 -13.48 -8.34
C ILE A 121 -13.17 -12.24 -7.63
N ALA A 122 -12.47 -11.13 -7.80
CA ALA A 122 -12.91 -9.86 -7.27
C ALA A 122 -12.56 -8.74 -8.23
N ALA A 123 -13.27 -7.62 -8.09
CA ALA A 123 -12.99 -6.40 -8.82
C ALA A 123 -13.25 -5.19 -7.93
N SER A 124 -12.54 -4.09 -8.20
CA SER A 124 -12.84 -2.80 -7.61
C SER A 124 -12.68 -1.66 -8.61
N LEU A 125 -13.44 -0.59 -8.38
CA LEU A 125 -13.32 0.67 -9.07
C LEU A 125 -13.14 1.75 -8.01
N ARG A 126 -12.02 2.47 -8.12
CA ARG A 126 -11.66 3.57 -7.26
C ARG A 126 -11.64 4.84 -8.08
N TYR A 127 -12.24 5.90 -7.56
CA TYR A 127 -12.23 7.23 -8.16
C TYR A 127 -11.94 8.28 -7.08
N PHE A 128 -10.89 9.04 -7.28
CA PHE A 128 -10.49 10.14 -6.40
C PHE A 128 -10.58 11.45 -7.16
N THR A 129 -11.39 12.39 -6.67
CA THR A 129 -11.45 13.76 -7.20
C THR A 129 -10.65 14.69 -6.31
N PHE A 130 -9.86 15.56 -6.94
CA PHE A 130 -9.15 16.65 -6.25
C PHE A 130 -10.02 17.90 -6.11
N GLY A 131 -11.27 17.84 -6.58
CA GLY A 131 -12.17 18.97 -6.61
C GLY A 131 -12.01 19.84 -7.84
N GLU A 132 -12.68 20.99 -7.81
CA GLU A 132 -12.67 21.96 -8.88
C GLU A 132 -11.58 23.01 -8.59
N ILE A 133 -10.68 23.21 -9.55
CA ILE A 133 -9.62 24.22 -9.51
C ILE A 133 -9.91 25.28 -10.53
N ASN A 134 -10.13 26.51 -10.08
CA ASN A 134 -10.40 27.67 -10.91
C ASN A 134 -9.11 28.49 -11.08
N ASP A 135 -8.70 28.69 -12.32
CA ASP A 135 -7.59 29.56 -12.68
C ASP A 135 -8.11 30.95 -13.06
N TYR A 136 -7.52 31.98 -12.49
CA TYR A 136 -7.91 33.37 -12.70
C TYR A 136 -6.76 34.18 -13.27
N ASP A 137 -7.05 35.05 -14.23
CA ASP A 137 -6.08 36.05 -14.70
C ASP A 137 -5.66 36.98 -13.56
N SER A 138 -4.37 37.05 -13.31
CA SER A 138 -3.79 37.81 -12.20
C SER A 138 -3.98 39.32 -12.32
N ASN A 139 -4.23 39.86 -13.52
CA ASN A 139 -4.38 41.29 -13.79
C ASN A 139 -5.84 41.73 -13.78
N SER A 140 -6.72 40.92 -14.38
CA SER A 140 -8.14 41.26 -14.54
C SER A 140 -9.06 40.62 -13.51
N GLY A 141 -8.59 39.56 -12.84
CA GLY A 141 -9.42 38.74 -11.96
C GLY A 141 -10.49 37.92 -12.70
N ALA A 142 -10.41 37.86 -14.04
CA ALA A 142 -11.33 37.06 -14.84
C ALA A 142 -11.00 35.57 -14.72
N LEU A 143 -12.02 34.72 -14.66
CA LEU A 143 -11.86 33.27 -14.74
C LEU A 143 -11.32 32.89 -16.12
N LEU A 144 -10.14 32.26 -16.15
CA LEU A 144 -9.50 31.78 -17.36
C LEU A 144 -9.97 30.38 -17.72
N THR A 145 -9.88 29.46 -16.76
CA THR A 145 -10.30 28.07 -16.95
C THR A 145 -10.68 27.40 -15.64
N THR A 146 -11.43 26.32 -15.74
CA THR A 146 -11.79 25.45 -14.61
C THR A 146 -11.34 24.04 -14.95
N ILE A 147 -10.54 23.44 -14.09
CA ILE A 147 -10.04 22.05 -14.23
C ILE A 147 -10.59 21.18 -13.11
N ASN A 148 -10.80 19.91 -13.41
CA ASN A 148 -11.29 18.91 -12.49
C ASN A 148 -10.32 17.71 -12.44
N PRO A 149 -9.19 17.83 -11.74
CA PRO A 149 -8.21 16.76 -11.67
C PRO A 149 -8.78 15.53 -10.97
N TYR A 150 -8.43 14.33 -11.45
CA TYR A 150 -8.87 13.09 -10.87
C TYR A 150 -7.87 11.95 -11.04
N GLU A 151 -7.99 10.95 -10.18
CA GLU A 151 -7.31 9.67 -10.30
C GLU A 151 -8.33 8.54 -10.26
N MET A 152 -8.15 7.56 -11.14
CA MET A 152 -9.03 6.40 -11.22
C MET A 152 -8.18 5.12 -11.29
N ALA A 153 -8.61 4.09 -10.57
CA ALA A 153 -8.04 2.76 -10.70
C ALA A 153 -9.14 1.71 -10.83
N PHE A 154 -8.96 0.79 -11.76
CA PHE A 154 -9.81 -0.39 -11.93
C PHE A 154 -8.97 -1.64 -11.70
N ASP A 155 -9.41 -2.48 -10.76
CA ASP A 155 -8.71 -3.69 -10.33
C ASP A 155 -9.54 -4.92 -10.63
N VAL A 156 -8.86 -6.00 -11.01
CA VAL A 156 -9.40 -7.36 -11.01
C VAL A 156 -8.41 -8.28 -10.32
N SER A 157 -8.90 -9.24 -9.53
CA SER A 157 -8.05 -10.22 -8.88
C SER A 157 -8.64 -11.62 -8.91
N TYR A 158 -7.75 -12.59 -8.83
CA TYR A 158 -8.07 -14.00 -8.65
C TYR A 158 -7.33 -14.53 -7.44
N SER A 159 -8.05 -15.19 -6.55
CA SER A 159 -7.52 -15.81 -5.34
C SER A 159 -7.85 -17.29 -5.27
N ARG A 160 -6.93 -18.08 -4.70
CA ARG A 160 -7.09 -19.54 -4.56
C ARG A 160 -6.47 -20.06 -3.26
N LYS A 161 -7.19 -20.91 -2.54
CA LYS A 161 -6.61 -21.75 -1.48
C LYS A 161 -5.66 -22.76 -2.09
N LEU A 162 -4.41 -22.72 -1.68
CA LEU A 162 -3.38 -23.69 -2.05
C LEU A 162 -3.32 -24.86 -1.04
N SER A 163 -3.76 -24.60 0.20
CA SER A 163 -3.96 -25.60 1.24
C SER A 163 -5.18 -25.25 2.08
N GLU A 164 -5.52 -26.03 3.08
CA GLU A 164 -6.62 -25.74 4.00
C GLU A 164 -6.42 -24.44 4.81
N SER A 165 -5.17 -24.05 5.02
CA SER A 165 -4.82 -22.88 5.84
C SER A 165 -4.13 -21.76 5.05
N TYR A 166 -3.86 -21.89 3.75
CA TYR A 166 -3.11 -20.90 2.99
C TYR A 166 -3.69 -20.65 1.60
N SER A 167 -3.78 -19.39 1.22
CA SER A 167 -4.19 -18.91 -0.09
C SER A 167 -3.22 -17.91 -0.67
N MET A 168 -3.25 -17.76 -1.98
CA MET A 168 -2.58 -16.70 -2.74
C MET A 168 -3.56 -16.00 -3.66
N ALA A 169 -3.22 -14.78 -4.03
CA ALA A 169 -3.91 -14.02 -5.07
C ALA A 169 -2.95 -13.25 -5.95
N VAL A 170 -3.42 -13.02 -7.18
CA VAL A 170 -2.80 -12.12 -8.14
C VAL A 170 -3.86 -11.12 -8.58
N GLY A 171 -3.50 -9.85 -8.61
CA GLY A 171 -4.33 -8.75 -9.09
C GLY A 171 -3.71 -8.06 -10.28
N LEU A 172 -4.55 -7.50 -11.15
CA LEU A 172 -4.16 -6.60 -12.23
C LEU A 172 -4.93 -5.29 -12.06
N ARG A 173 -4.23 -4.19 -12.27
CA ARG A 173 -4.75 -2.83 -12.08
C ARG A 173 -4.47 -1.97 -13.31
N TYR A 174 -5.50 -1.30 -13.81
CA TYR A 174 -5.38 -0.19 -14.72
C TYR A 174 -5.56 1.12 -13.95
N ILE A 175 -4.71 2.09 -14.20
CA ILE A 175 -4.67 3.38 -13.51
C ILE A 175 -4.73 4.47 -14.56
N ARG A 176 -5.56 5.49 -14.31
CA ARG A 176 -5.59 6.75 -15.06
C ARG A 176 -5.54 7.91 -14.08
N SER A 177 -4.64 8.84 -14.34
CA SER A 177 -4.49 10.07 -13.56
C SER A 177 -4.48 11.27 -14.51
N ASP A 178 -5.36 12.21 -14.29
CA ASP A 178 -5.44 13.47 -14.97
C ASP A 178 -5.28 14.59 -13.96
N GLN A 179 -4.20 15.36 -14.09
CA GLN A 179 -3.86 16.42 -13.14
C GLN A 179 -4.16 17.81 -13.71
N GLY A 180 -4.97 17.91 -14.75
CA GLY A 180 -5.39 19.18 -15.34
C GLY A 180 -4.82 19.42 -16.72
N ALA A 181 -4.73 18.38 -17.55
CA ALA A 181 -4.27 18.45 -18.94
C ALA A 181 -5.03 19.47 -19.79
N ASP A 182 -6.27 19.79 -19.42
CA ASP A 182 -7.07 20.79 -20.15
C ASP A 182 -6.59 22.24 -19.93
N ALA A 183 -5.84 22.50 -18.86
CA ALA A 183 -5.34 23.85 -18.53
C ALA A 183 -3.94 24.13 -19.09
N ASP A 184 -3.15 23.11 -19.33
CA ASP A 184 -1.78 23.22 -19.82
C ASP A 184 -1.55 22.24 -20.97
N ALA A 185 -1.24 22.76 -22.14
CA ALA A 185 -1.02 21.97 -23.35
C ALA A 185 0.24 21.06 -23.26
N GLU A 186 1.12 21.29 -22.29
CA GLU A 186 2.31 20.46 -22.04
C GLU A 186 1.98 19.27 -21.10
N MET A 187 0.88 19.32 -20.36
CA MET A 187 0.43 18.24 -19.49
C MET A 187 -0.46 17.24 -20.24
N VAL A 188 -0.22 15.96 -20.01
CA VAL A 188 -1.01 14.87 -20.60
C VAL A 188 -1.54 13.95 -19.51
N PRO A 189 -2.78 13.44 -19.64
CA PRO A 189 -3.28 12.42 -18.71
C PRO A 189 -2.42 11.16 -18.75
N ALA A 190 -2.01 10.69 -17.60
CA ALA A 190 -1.15 9.53 -17.47
C ALA A 190 -1.96 8.24 -17.35
N ASN A 191 -1.45 7.16 -17.96
CA ASN A 191 -2.01 5.83 -17.86
C ASN A 191 -0.91 4.86 -17.38
N ALA A 192 -1.27 3.95 -16.47
CA ALA A 192 -0.35 2.95 -15.97
C ALA A 192 -1.04 1.60 -15.76
N PHE A 193 -0.23 0.55 -15.76
CA PHE A 193 -0.65 -0.80 -15.40
C PHE A 193 0.18 -1.29 -14.23
N ALA A 194 -0.46 -1.99 -13.33
CA ALA A 194 0.18 -2.58 -12.17
C ALA A 194 -0.35 -3.99 -11.88
N ALA A 195 0.43 -4.76 -11.14
CA ALA A 195 0.05 -6.05 -10.62
C ALA A 195 0.22 -6.06 -9.10
N ASP A 196 -0.62 -6.86 -8.44
CA ASP A 196 -0.53 -7.13 -7.01
C ASP A 196 -0.30 -8.62 -6.80
N VAL A 197 0.49 -8.98 -5.78
CA VAL A 197 0.72 -10.36 -5.35
C VAL A 197 0.48 -10.43 -3.85
N ALA A 198 -0.42 -11.30 -3.45
CA ALA A 198 -0.83 -11.41 -2.05
C ALA A 198 -0.86 -12.86 -1.57
N GLY A 199 -0.66 -13.05 -0.27
CA GLY A 199 -0.82 -14.32 0.39
C GLY A 199 -1.51 -14.15 1.73
N TYR A 200 -2.31 -15.13 2.11
CA TYR A 200 -3.03 -15.13 3.37
C TYR A 200 -3.05 -16.53 3.98
N LEU A 201 -2.82 -16.57 5.27
CA LEU A 201 -2.86 -17.80 6.07
C LEU A 201 -3.78 -17.58 7.26
N GLU A 202 -4.67 -18.54 7.50
CA GLU A 202 -5.42 -18.61 8.76
C GLU A 202 -5.36 -20.01 9.34
N LYS A 203 -5.29 -20.09 10.66
CA LYS A 203 -5.20 -21.36 11.37
C LYS A 203 -5.77 -21.23 12.78
N TYR A 204 -6.59 -22.17 13.17
CA TYR A 204 -7.05 -22.29 14.55
C TYR A 204 -5.91 -22.77 15.45
N VAL A 205 -5.76 -22.11 16.59
CA VAL A 205 -4.74 -22.39 17.60
C VAL A 205 -5.38 -22.37 18.99
N MET A 206 -5.01 -23.34 19.83
CA MET A 206 -5.47 -23.34 21.22
C MET A 206 -4.72 -22.26 22.01
N LEU A 207 -5.46 -21.35 22.62
CA LEU A 207 -4.95 -20.31 23.51
C LEU A 207 -5.70 -20.39 24.83
N GLY A 208 -5.06 -20.98 25.83
CA GLY A 208 -5.75 -21.36 27.07
C GLY A 208 -6.81 -22.44 26.79
N ASN A 209 -8.04 -22.16 27.13
CA ASN A 209 -9.19 -23.08 26.97
C ASN A 209 -10.03 -22.74 25.69
N ALA A 210 -9.67 -21.74 24.96
CA ALA A 210 -10.39 -21.32 23.75
C ALA A 210 -9.59 -21.59 22.46
N GLU A 211 -10.29 -21.90 21.39
CA GLU A 211 -9.74 -22.03 20.06
C GLU A 211 -9.78 -20.67 19.37
N ALA A 212 -8.63 -20.02 19.28
CA ALA A 212 -8.47 -18.71 18.63
C ALA A 212 -8.10 -18.88 17.16
N LEU A 213 -8.50 -17.95 16.32
CA LEU A 213 -8.08 -17.90 14.91
C LEU A 213 -6.88 -16.99 14.76
N TRP A 214 -5.72 -17.57 14.46
CA TRP A 214 -4.51 -16.84 14.09
C TRP A 214 -4.45 -16.65 12.59
N SER A 215 -4.15 -15.43 12.17
CA SER A 215 -3.99 -15.04 10.77
C SER A 215 -2.62 -14.42 10.51
N PHE A 216 -2.14 -14.59 9.29
CA PHE A 216 -0.95 -13.92 8.76
C PHE A 216 -1.19 -13.58 7.30
N GLY A 217 -0.78 -12.40 6.87
CA GLY A 217 -0.93 -11.97 5.50
C GLY A 217 0.26 -11.15 5.00
N PHE A 218 0.45 -11.16 3.69
CA PHE A 218 1.30 -10.21 3.01
C PHE A 218 0.63 -9.75 1.71
N ASN A 219 0.96 -8.54 1.29
CA ASN A 219 0.55 -7.98 0.00
C ASN A 219 1.67 -7.10 -0.56
N ILE A 220 2.08 -7.36 -1.79
CA ILE A 220 2.92 -6.45 -2.59
C ILE A 220 2.00 -5.86 -3.63
N SER A 221 1.65 -4.59 -3.46
CA SER A 221 0.71 -3.89 -4.32
C SER A 221 1.40 -2.88 -5.23
N ASN A 222 0.76 -2.57 -6.36
CA ASN A 222 1.20 -1.56 -7.33
C ASN A 222 2.57 -1.85 -7.97
N ILE A 223 2.92 -3.11 -8.22
CA ILE A 223 4.09 -3.46 -9.03
C ILE A 223 3.77 -3.09 -10.47
N GLY A 224 4.21 -1.93 -10.94
CA GLY A 224 3.70 -1.42 -12.21
C GLY A 224 4.65 -0.53 -12.98
N THR A 225 4.14 -0.02 -14.10
CA THR A 225 4.86 0.92 -14.96
C THR A 225 5.05 2.26 -14.27
N LYS A 226 6.07 3.01 -14.66
CA LYS A 226 6.19 4.41 -14.26
C LYS A 226 5.11 5.26 -14.93
N VAL A 227 4.85 6.40 -14.34
CA VAL A 227 3.85 7.40 -14.77
C VAL A 227 4.58 8.65 -15.21
N SER A 228 4.14 9.25 -16.31
CA SER A 228 4.62 10.53 -16.80
C SER A 228 3.44 11.41 -17.18
N TYR A 229 3.49 12.67 -16.79
CA TYR A 229 2.48 13.69 -17.11
C TYR A 229 2.99 14.70 -18.15
N ASP A 230 4.24 14.58 -18.59
CA ASP A 230 4.94 15.50 -19.48
C ASP A 230 5.47 14.81 -20.76
N GLY A 231 4.73 13.80 -21.24
CA GLY A 231 5.07 13.07 -22.46
C GLY A 231 6.33 12.21 -22.35
N GLY A 232 6.81 11.92 -21.15
CA GLY A 232 7.96 11.03 -20.89
C GLY A 232 9.24 11.74 -20.45
N ALA A 233 9.22 13.07 -20.29
CA ALA A 233 10.39 13.82 -19.81
C ALA A 233 10.72 13.48 -18.35
N THR A 234 9.70 13.35 -17.50
CA THR A 234 9.83 12.88 -16.12
C THR A 234 9.05 11.59 -15.91
N ASN A 235 9.66 10.62 -15.24
CA ASN A 235 9.06 9.33 -14.96
C ASN A 235 9.02 9.07 -13.46
N GLN A 236 7.83 9.01 -12.89
CA GLN A 236 7.60 8.77 -11.46
C GLN A 236 7.17 7.33 -11.20
N PHE A 237 7.61 6.76 -10.08
CA PHE A 237 7.19 5.44 -9.65
C PHE A 237 5.75 5.47 -9.11
N LEU A 238 5.01 4.39 -9.34
CA LEU A 238 3.78 4.11 -8.58
C LEU A 238 4.12 3.82 -7.12
N PRO A 239 3.17 4.00 -6.18
CA PRO A 239 3.36 3.67 -4.77
C PRO A 239 3.37 2.15 -4.56
N THR A 240 4.39 1.48 -5.10
CA THR A 240 4.61 0.04 -4.86
C THR A 240 4.85 -0.17 -3.38
N LYS A 241 4.03 -0.99 -2.73
CA LYS A 241 4.05 -1.15 -1.27
C LYS A 241 4.08 -2.62 -0.89
N LEU A 242 5.01 -3.00 -0.02
CA LEU A 242 4.99 -4.25 0.73
C LEU A 242 4.27 -4.02 2.04
N SER A 243 3.30 -4.86 2.33
CA SER A 243 2.61 -4.89 3.62
C SER A 243 2.61 -6.32 4.16
N ILE A 244 2.93 -6.48 5.44
CA ILE A 244 2.97 -7.77 6.13
C ILE A 244 2.22 -7.60 7.45
N GLY A 245 1.31 -8.51 7.76
CA GLY A 245 0.51 -8.40 8.97
C GLY A 245 0.23 -9.75 9.64
N THR A 246 -0.10 -9.67 10.92
CA THR A 246 -0.56 -10.81 11.71
C THR A 246 -1.72 -10.39 12.59
N GLY A 247 -2.62 -11.31 12.85
CA GLY A 247 -3.79 -11.09 13.68
C GLY A 247 -4.16 -12.30 14.52
N LEU A 248 -4.89 -12.03 15.57
CA LEU A 248 -5.46 -13.05 16.46
C LEU A 248 -6.89 -12.66 16.77
N LEU A 249 -7.86 -13.50 16.41
CA LEU A 249 -9.24 -13.38 16.82
C LEU A 249 -9.49 -14.39 17.95
N TYR A 250 -9.81 -13.89 19.13
CA TYR A 250 -10.05 -14.69 20.32
C TYR A 250 -11.54 -14.68 20.68
N PRO A 251 -12.22 -15.83 20.74
CA PRO A 251 -13.59 -15.93 21.27
C PRO A 251 -13.54 -15.83 22.80
N ILE A 252 -14.22 -14.82 23.35
CA ILE A 252 -14.38 -14.66 24.80
C ILE A 252 -15.46 -15.62 25.29
N ASP A 253 -16.55 -15.70 24.53
CA ASP A 253 -17.68 -16.62 24.70
C ASP A 253 -18.38 -16.82 23.33
N ASP A 254 -19.54 -17.49 23.34
CA ASP A 254 -20.30 -17.80 22.11
C ASP A 254 -20.80 -16.57 21.33
N TYR A 255 -20.87 -15.40 21.97
CA TYR A 255 -21.36 -14.15 21.39
C TYR A 255 -20.29 -13.08 21.26
N ASN A 256 -19.26 -13.14 22.10
CA ASN A 256 -18.27 -12.09 22.24
C ASN A 256 -16.91 -12.52 21.69
N GLN A 257 -16.33 -11.72 20.81
CA GLN A 257 -15.01 -11.95 20.24
C GLN A 257 -14.18 -10.67 20.27
N ILE A 258 -12.88 -10.82 20.43
CA ILE A 258 -11.91 -9.73 20.32
C ILE A 258 -10.83 -10.10 19.32
N GLY A 259 -10.59 -9.22 18.37
CA GLY A 259 -9.51 -9.33 17.39
C GLY A 259 -8.43 -8.29 17.67
N ALA A 260 -7.18 -8.69 17.56
CA ALA A 260 -6.02 -7.80 17.61
C ALA A 260 -5.15 -8.05 16.38
N TYR A 261 -4.74 -6.97 15.68
CA TYR A 261 -4.04 -7.04 14.41
C TYR A 261 -2.88 -6.05 14.39
N VAL A 262 -1.78 -6.44 13.77
CA VAL A 262 -0.60 -5.59 13.58
C VAL A 262 -0.12 -5.76 12.15
N ASP A 263 0.00 -4.65 11.42
CA ASP A 263 0.55 -4.61 10.07
C ASP A 263 1.80 -3.72 10.04
N PHE A 264 2.79 -4.12 9.24
CA PHE A 264 3.96 -3.33 8.89
C PHE A 264 3.97 -3.13 7.38
N SER A 265 4.26 -1.91 6.95
CA SER A 265 4.31 -1.57 5.53
C SER A 265 5.55 -0.75 5.21
N LYS A 266 6.07 -0.91 3.99
CA LYS A 266 7.15 -0.10 3.42
C LYS A 266 6.88 0.15 1.95
N TYR A 267 7.13 1.37 1.47
CA TYR A 267 7.16 1.62 0.04
C TYR A 267 8.42 1.00 -0.57
N LEU A 268 8.23 0.23 -1.62
CA LEU A 268 9.29 -0.38 -2.42
C LEU A 268 9.65 0.53 -3.60
N VAL A 269 9.89 1.78 -3.29
CA VAL A 269 10.23 2.85 -4.23
C VAL A 269 11.57 3.44 -3.79
N PRO A 270 12.54 3.58 -4.70
CA PRO A 270 13.83 4.12 -4.33
C PRO A 270 13.73 5.60 -3.96
N SER A 271 14.58 6.01 -3.03
CA SER A 271 14.72 7.41 -2.62
C SER A 271 15.10 8.29 -3.79
N GLU A 272 14.40 9.41 -3.98
CA GLU A 272 14.73 10.36 -5.05
C GLU A 272 16.08 11.04 -4.76
N PRO A 273 16.96 11.16 -5.77
CA PRO A 273 18.24 11.85 -5.58
C PRO A 273 18.04 13.29 -5.13
N GLN A 274 18.78 13.70 -4.11
CA GLN A 274 18.78 15.08 -3.59
C GLN A 274 20.03 15.81 -4.08
N LEU A 275 19.90 17.11 -4.35
CA LEU A 275 21.06 17.97 -4.63
C LEU A 275 21.81 18.22 -3.31
N ASN A 276 23.02 17.72 -3.22
CA ASN A 276 23.87 17.84 -2.04
C ASN A 276 25.05 18.76 -2.35
N GLY A 277 24.91 20.05 -2.06
CA GLY A 277 25.93 21.05 -2.30
C GLY A 277 25.52 22.08 -3.35
N SER A 278 26.43 23.01 -3.65
CA SER A 278 26.17 24.16 -4.56
C SER A 278 27.26 24.33 -5.61
N THR A 279 28.19 23.39 -5.75
CA THR A 279 29.25 23.45 -6.75
C THR A 279 28.77 22.95 -8.11
N ALA A 280 29.51 23.26 -9.17
CA ALA A 280 29.20 22.73 -10.52
C ALA A 280 29.33 21.19 -10.55
N GLU A 281 30.33 20.62 -9.87
CA GLU A 281 30.52 19.17 -9.75
C GLU A 281 29.36 18.49 -9.00
N ASP A 282 28.83 19.12 -7.93
CA ASP A 282 27.65 18.63 -7.21
C ASP A 282 26.41 18.59 -8.12
N ASN A 283 26.26 19.59 -9.00
CA ASN A 283 25.18 19.64 -9.97
C ASN A 283 25.30 18.56 -11.05
N GLU A 284 26.49 18.33 -11.60
CA GLU A 284 26.73 17.26 -12.58
C GLU A 284 26.43 15.87 -11.99
N ASP A 285 26.91 15.59 -10.77
CA ASP A 285 26.65 14.34 -10.09
C ASP A 285 25.14 14.16 -9.79
N PHE A 286 24.47 15.22 -9.38
CA PHE A 286 23.01 15.20 -9.18
C PHE A 286 22.26 14.88 -10.48
N GLN A 287 22.59 15.53 -11.60
CA GLN A 287 21.94 15.25 -12.87
C GLN A 287 22.14 13.80 -13.31
N LYS A 288 23.36 13.28 -13.18
CA LYS A 288 23.65 11.87 -13.49
C LYS A 288 22.78 10.91 -12.64
N ARG A 289 22.70 11.14 -11.32
CA ARG A 289 21.88 10.31 -10.43
C ARG A 289 20.39 10.44 -10.77
N LYS A 290 19.92 11.61 -11.16
CA LYS A 290 18.56 11.85 -11.58
C LYS A 290 18.22 11.13 -12.91
N GLU A 291 19.14 11.12 -13.87
CA GLU A 291 18.99 10.33 -15.10
C GLU A 291 18.94 8.83 -14.81
N GLU A 292 19.82 8.32 -13.93
CA GLU A 292 19.79 6.93 -13.48
C GLU A 292 18.46 6.58 -12.80
N TYR A 293 17.93 7.45 -11.94
CA TYR A 293 16.63 7.29 -11.28
C TYR A 293 15.48 7.28 -12.31
N ASN A 294 15.49 8.22 -13.26
CA ASN A 294 14.46 8.33 -14.28
C ASN A 294 14.47 7.16 -15.27
N SER A 295 15.63 6.59 -15.57
CA SER A 295 15.76 5.43 -16.46
C SER A 295 15.58 4.07 -15.76
N MET A 296 15.57 4.05 -14.42
CA MET A 296 15.49 2.84 -13.64
C MET A 296 14.16 2.10 -13.87
N SER A 297 14.23 0.78 -14.09
CA SER A 297 13.03 -0.05 -14.20
C SER A 297 12.31 -0.19 -12.86
N PRO A 298 10.97 -0.35 -12.85
CA PRO A 298 10.22 -0.56 -11.60
C PRO A 298 10.74 -1.74 -10.76
N ILE A 299 11.07 -2.85 -11.41
CA ILE A 299 11.60 -4.03 -10.73
C ILE A 299 12.96 -3.74 -10.07
N THR A 300 13.85 -3.05 -10.77
CA THR A 300 15.14 -2.63 -10.19
C THR A 300 14.93 -1.69 -9.01
N GLY A 301 13.96 -0.77 -9.12
CA GLY A 301 13.58 0.14 -8.03
C GLY A 301 13.14 -0.59 -6.77
N ILE A 302 12.31 -1.63 -6.90
CA ILE A 302 11.87 -2.47 -5.78
C ILE A 302 13.06 -3.03 -5.00
N PHE A 303 14.05 -3.63 -5.68
CA PHE A 303 15.22 -4.19 -5.00
C PHE A 303 16.14 -3.11 -4.43
N LYS A 304 16.28 -1.98 -5.11
CA LYS A 304 17.13 -0.87 -4.66
C LYS A 304 16.58 -0.19 -3.40
N SER A 305 15.26 -0.14 -3.24
CA SER A 305 14.59 0.50 -2.10
C SER A 305 14.89 -0.11 -0.72
N PHE A 306 15.57 -1.24 -0.65
CA PHE A 306 15.95 -1.88 0.62
C PHE A 306 17.31 -1.42 1.17
N GLY A 307 17.99 -0.48 0.56
CA GLY A 307 19.31 -0.06 1.03
C GLY A 307 19.80 1.24 0.41
N ASP A 308 18.90 2.10 -0.03
CA ASP A 308 19.21 3.34 -0.74
C ASP A 308 19.00 4.60 0.12
N SER A 309 18.50 4.44 1.34
CA SER A 309 18.31 5.56 2.24
C SER A 309 19.64 6.28 2.53
N PRO A 310 19.72 7.61 2.36
CA PRO A 310 20.94 8.38 2.64
C PRO A 310 21.42 8.25 4.09
N LEU A 311 20.51 7.93 5.03
CA LEU A 311 20.81 7.70 6.44
C LEU A 311 21.16 6.23 6.75
N GLY A 312 21.32 5.37 5.72
CA GLY A 312 21.60 3.95 5.86
C GLY A 312 20.49 3.23 6.63
N PHE A 313 20.83 2.22 7.41
CA PHE A 313 19.85 1.38 8.15
C PHE A 313 18.89 2.20 9.01
N LYS A 314 19.34 3.31 9.62
CA LYS A 314 18.46 4.18 10.42
C LYS A 314 17.40 4.87 9.55
N GLY A 315 17.75 5.23 8.33
CA GLY A 315 16.79 5.79 7.36
C GLY A 315 15.80 4.74 6.89
N GLU A 316 16.27 3.53 6.56
CA GLU A 316 15.40 2.41 6.19
C GLU A 316 14.35 2.10 7.27
N MET A 317 14.75 2.13 8.55
CA MET A 317 13.81 1.93 9.66
C MET A 317 12.76 3.05 9.78
N LYS A 318 13.08 4.27 9.34
CA LYS A 318 12.12 5.39 9.31
C LYS A 318 11.08 5.25 8.20
N GLU A 319 11.37 4.46 7.17
CA GLU A 319 10.44 4.18 6.06
C GLU A 319 9.40 3.11 6.39
N ILE A 320 9.54 2.43 7.53
CA ILE A 320 8.59 1.44 7.99
C ILE A 320 7.42 2.15 8.68
N MET A 321 6.23 1.91 8.14
CA MET A 321 4.96 2.30 8.73
C MET A 321 4.40 1.12 9.53
N ALA A 322 3.75 1.39 10.65
CA ALA A 322 3.17 0.38 11.52
C ALA A 322 1.72 0.72 11.87
N SER A 323 0.85 -0.27 11.84
CA SER A 323 -0.55 -0.16 12.19
C SER A 323 -0.91 -1.18 13.26
N ILE A 324 -1.66 -0.76 14.27
CA ILE A 324 -2.21 -1.64 15.31
C ILE A 324 -3.71 -1.40 15.33
N GLY A 325 -4.49 -2.49 15.22
CA GLY A 325 -5.94 -2.45 15.24
C GLY A 325 -6.52 -3.44 16.25
N ILE A 326 -7.60 -3.02 16.90
CA ILE A 326 -8.41 -3.86 17.80
C ILE A 326 -9.85 -3.78 17.31
N GLU A 327 -10.49 -4.95 17.24
CA GLU A 327 -11.90 -5.10 16.87
C GLU A 327 -12.59 -5.96 17.94
N TYR A 328 -13.60 -5.41 18.60
CA TYR A 328 -14.53 -6.18 19.43
C TYR A 328 -15.81 -6.41 18.63
N SER A 329 -16.33 -7.63 18.66
CA SER A 329 -17.60 -7.98 18.04
C SER A 329 -18.54 -8.67 19.03
N TYR A 330 -19.82 -8.28 18.96
CA TYR A 330 -20.92 -8.92 19.65
C TYR A 330 -21.84 -9.58 18.63
N ASN A 331 -22.01 -10.89 18.75
CA ASN A 331 -22.84 -11.73 17.87
C ASN A 331 -22.55 -11.53 16.36
N GLN A 332 -21.34 -11.13 15.99
CA GLN A 332 -20.93 -10.78 14.63
C GLN A 332 -21.82 -9.72 13.94
N GLN A 333 -22.58 -8.95 14.71
CA GLN A 333 -23.51 -7.91 14.24
C GLN A 333 -23.08 -6.51 14.67
N PHE A 334 -22.62 -6.36 15.89
CA PHE A 334 -22.17 -5.08 16.43
C PHE A 334 -20.66 -5.11 16.59
N PHE A 335 -20.00 -4.08 16.08
CA PHE A 335 -18.55 -3.98 16.08
C PHE A 335 -18.09 -2.65 16.67
N VAL A 336 -17.12 -2.72 17.56
CA VAL A 336 -16.37 -1.55 18.05
C VAL A 336 -14.92 -1.72 17.64
N ARG A 337 -14.36 -0.69 16.99
CA ARG A 337 -13.02 -0.73 16.42
C ARG A 337 -12.22 0.47 16.89
N GLY A 338 -10.94 0.24 17.10
CA GLY A 338 -9.99 1.29 17.39
C GLY A 338 -8.61 0.88 16.88
N GLY A 339 -7.78 1.86 16.55
CA GLY A 339 -6.45 1.58 16.07
C GLY A 339 -5.54 2.78 16.12
N TYR A 340 -4.28 2.53 15.82
CA TYR A 340 -3.24 3.54 15.77
C TYR A 340 -2.34 3.27 14.56
N TYR A 341 -2.09 4.31 13.79
CA TYR A 341 -1.15 4.31 12.68
C TYR A 341 0.08 5.11 13.05
N TYR A 342 1.24 4.56 12.76
CA TYR A 342 2.53 5.19 12.96
C TYR A 342 3.30 5.27 11.65
N GLU A 343 3.78 6.46 11.34
CA GLU A 343 4.82 6.70 10.35
C GLU A 343 5.84 7.70 10.88
N SER A 344 7.06 7.69 10.34
CA SER A 344 8.06 8.68 10.69
C SER A 344 7.61 10.07 10.23
N LYS A 345 7.88 11.09 11.04
CA LYS A 345 7.65 12.50 10.67
C LYS A 345 8.35 12.91 9.38
N ASP A 346 9.42 12.21 9.03
CA ASP A 346 10.20 12.47 7.83
C ASP A 346 9.48 11.96 6.56
N LEU A 347 8.53 11.00 6.67
CA LEU A 347 7.69 10.52 5.57
C LEU A 347 6.44 11.40 5.34
N GLY A 348 6.09 12.18 6.29
CA GLY A 348 4.86 12.95 6.38
C GLY A 348 4.31 12.86 7.79
N ASN A 349 3.24 13.52 8.06
CA ASN A 349 2.57 13.44 9.36
C ASN A 349 1.07 13.39 9.08
N ARG A 350 0.52 12.19 9.04
CA ARG A 350 -0.93 11.96 8.92
C ARG A 350 -1.66 12.14 10.21
#